data_afc178afa67859f181a8c78ddddc8aca
#
_entry.id   afc178afa67859f181a8c78ddddc8aca
#
_cell.length_a   1.000
_cell.length_b   1.000
_cell.length_c   1.000
_cell.angle_alpha   90.00
_cell.angle_beta   90.00
_cell.angle_gamma   90.00
#
_symmetry.space_group_name_H-M   'P 1'
#
loop_
_entity.id
_entity.type
_entity.pdbx_description
1 polymer ?
#
loop_
_entity_poly.entity_id
_entity_poly.type
_entity_poly.pdbx_seq_one_letter_code
_entity_poly.pdbx_strand_id
1 'polypeptide(L)'
;MKNIIRELPYVLILGGVILIRTFIVTPVIVSGDSMKPNLHNGDLLLERKIGYNSTNIKRFDIVVIKEGKEEIIKRIIGLPGEHISYKNNKLYVNDKVLEENFDFRKTNDFNLEEICSCNSIPEGKYLVLGDNRPISKDSRMIGLIDEKDILGKAVYRIWPISKFGNIYN
;
A
#
# COMPACT_ATOMS: atom_id res chain seq x y z
N MET A 1 -21.99 -40.45 -17.40
CA MET A 1 -20.88 -39.79 -18.12
C MET A 1 -21.30 -38.51 -18.85
N LYS A 2 -22.42 -38.46 -19.59
CA LYS A 2 -22.86 -37.22 -20.31
C LYS A 2 -23.05 -35.96 -19.44
N ASN A 3 -23.52 -36.10 -18.20
CA ASN A 3 -23.73 -34.95 -17.29
C ASN A 3 -22.41 -34.38 -16.76
N ILE A 4 -21.40 -35.22 -16.51
CA ILE A 4 -20.09 -34.78 -16.01
C ILE A 4 -19.36 -33.94 -17.07
N ILE A 5 -19.43 -34.34 -18.34
CA ILE A 5 -18.79 -33.60 -19.44
C ILE A 5 -19.45 -32.21 -19.63
N ARG A 6 -20.75 -32.10 -19.39
CA ARG A 6 -21.50 -30.83 -19.49
C ARG A 6 -21.12 -29.85 -18.39
N GLU A 7 -20.80 -30.32 -17.19
CA GLU A 7 -20.45 -29.48 -16.03
C GLU A 7 -18.95 -29.12 -15.98
N LEU A 8 -18.11 -29.85 -16.72
CA LEU A 8 -16.65 -29.65 -16.73
C LEU A 8 -16.22 -28.21 -17.03
N PRO A 9 -16.78 -27.50 -18.05
CA PRO A 9 -16.39 -26.12 -18.32
C PRO A 9 -16.70 -25.16 -17.17
N TYR A 10 -17.78 -25.35 -16.45
CA TYR A 10 -18.13 -24.52 -15.29
C TYR A 10 -17.13 -24.73 -14.12
N VAL A 11 -16.72 -25.98 -13.90
CA VAL A 11 -15.70 -26.30 -12.89
C VAL A 11 -14.34 -25.69 -13.26
N LEU A 12 -13.95 -25.73 -14.52
CA LEU A 12 -12.72 -25.13 -15.00
C LEU A 12 -12.75 -23.60 -14.88
N ILE A 13 -13.86 -22.95 -15.25
CA ILE A 13 -14.05 -21.52 -15.10
C ILE A 13 -13.98 -21.13 -13.62
N LEU A 14 -14.69 -21.84 -12.76
CA LEU A 14 -14.69 -21.58 -11.31
C LEU A 14 -13.28 -21.74 -10.72
N GLY A 15 -12.58 -22.81 -11.10
CA GLY A 15 -11.18 -23.05 -10.73
C GLY A 15 -10.25 -21.93 -11.20
N GLY A 16 -10.41 -21.49 -12.44
CA GLY A 16 -9.66 -20.35 -13.00
C GLY A 16 -9.90 -19.05 -12.24
N VAL A 17 -11.16 -18.74 -11.92
CA VAL A 17 -11.51 -17.55 -11.13
C VAL A 17 -10.90 -17.60 -9.73
N ILE A 18 -10.95 -18.76 -9.08
CA ILE A 18 -10.35 -18.95 -7.75
C ILE A 18 -8.83 -18.76 -7.81
N LEU A 19 -8.16 -19.32 -8.81
CA LEU A 19 -6.71 -19.18 -9.02
C LEU A 19 -6.34 -17.69 -9.26
N ILE A 20 -7.06 -17.02 -10.15
CA ILE A 20 -6.84 -15.59 -10.43
C ILE A 20 -6.99 -14.77 -9.15
N ARG A 21 -8.08 -14.95 -8.42
CA ARG A 21 -8.35 -14.25 -7.17
C ARG A 21 -7.28 -14.50 -6.10
N THR A 22 -6.83 -15.76 -5.97
CA THR A 22 -5.91 -16.15 -4.90
C THR A 22 -4.49 -15.67 -5.16
N PHE A 23 -4.04 -15.71 -6.42
CA PHE A 23 -2.64 -15.49 -6.76
C PHE A 23 -2.37 -14.17 -7.49
N ILE A 24 -3.32 -13.61 -8.21
CA ILE A 24 -3.05 -12.46 -9.10
C ILE A 24 -3.60 -11.15 -8.52
N VAL A 25 -4.89 -11.11 -8.20
CA VAL A 25 -5.57 -9.88 -7.77
C VAL A 25 -6.58 -10.18 -6.69
N THR A 26 -6.51 -9.41 -5.60
CA THR A 26 -7.45 -9.53 -4.47
C THR A 26 -8.23 -8.23 -4.31
N PRO A 27 -9.56 -8.25 -4.18
CA PRO A 27 -10.33 -7.07 -3.80
C PRO A 27 -10.10 -6.75 -2.32
N VAL A 28 -9.79 -5.49 -2.01
CA VAL A 28 -9.57 -4.97 -0.66
C VAL A 28 -10.46 -3.77 -0.42
N ILE A 29 -11.13 -3.73 0.71
CA ILE A 29 -11.98 -2.60 1.13
C ILE A 29 -11.14 -1.65 1.98
N VAL A 30 -11.16 -0.36 1.62
CA VAL A 30 -10.54 0.69 2.43
C VAL A 30 -11.34 0.86 3.72
N SER A 31 -10.69 0.66 4.86
CA SER A 31 -11.27 0.87 6.19
C SER A 31 -10.62 2.10 6.83
N GLY A 32 -11.45 3.05 7.23
CA GLY A 32 -11.02 4.29 7.89
C GLY A 32 -10.59 5.39 6.93
N ASP A 33 -10.06 6.46 7.51
CA ASP A 33 -9.81 7.74 6.84
C ASP A 33 -8.33 8.07 6.68
N SER A 34 -7.44 7.13 6.98
CA SER A 34 -5.98 7.36 6.98
C SER A 34 -5.39 7.70 5.62
N MET A 35 -6.08 7.36 4.52
CA MET A 35 -5.64 7.61 3.15
C MET A 35 -6.40 8.74 2.44
N LYS A 36 -7.23 9.51 3.17
CA LYS A 36 -7.85 10.73 2.62
C LYS A 36 -6.78 11.80 2.33
N PRO A 37 -6.95 12.57 1.26
CA PRO A 37 -8.12 12.67 0.37
C PRO A 37 -8.15 11.64 -0.78
N ASN A 38 -7.09 10.86 -1.00
CA ASN A 38 -6.96 10.00 -2.17
C ASN A 38 -7.87 8.77 -2.13
N LEU A 39 -7.95 8.11 -0.96
CA LEU A 39 -8.85 6.97 -0.75
C LEU A 39 -9.82 7.27 0.39
N HIS A 40 -11.05 6.78 0.25
CA HIS A 40 -12.11 7.01 1.24
C HIS A 40 -12.58 5.68 1.83
N ASN A 41 -13.07 5.75 3.05
CA ASN A 41 -13.69 4.60 3.70
C ASN A 41 -14.80 4.01 2.81
N GLY A 42 -14.76 2.67 2.60
CA GLY A 42 -15.70 1.96 1.73
C GLY A 42 -15.27 1.87 0.26
N ASP A 43 -14.17 2.52 -0.16
CA ASP A 43 -13.62 2.31 -1.49
C ASP A 43 -13.22 0.84 -1.64
N LEU A 44 -13.56 0.21 -2.77
CA LEU A 44 -13.14 -1.15 -3.12
C LEU A 44 -12.00 -1.07 -4.12
N LEU A 45 -10.86 -1.58 -3.74
CA LEU A 45 -9.64 -1.56 -4.55
C LEU A 45 -9.28 -2.96 -5.05
N LEU A 46 -8.50 -3.02 -6.11
CA LEU A 46 -7.79 -4.23 -6.54
C LEU A 46 -6.34 -4.15 -6.10
N GLU A 47 -5.93 -5.12 -5.31
CA GLU A 47 -4.56 -5.36 -4.89
C GLU A 47 -3.89 -6.36 -5.85
N ARG A 48 -2.72 -6.02 -6.38
CA ARG A 48 -1.86 -6.94 -7.14
C ARG A 48 -0.82 -7.54 -6.22
N LYS A 49 -0.82 -8.88 -6.09
CA LYS A 49 0.12 -9.64 -5.26
C LYS A 49 1.30 -10.19 -6.06
N ILE A 50 1.03 -10.75 -7.23
CA ILE A 50 2.08 -11.37 -8.06
C ILE A 50 3.13 -10.36 -8.50
N GLY A 51 4.39 -10.77 -8.30
CA GLY A 51 5.56 -10.02 -8.72
C GLY A 51 5.75 -8.71 -7.97
N TYR A 52 5.07 -8.50 -6.84
CA TYR A 52 5.30 -7.34 -6.00
C TYR A 52 6.21 -7.73 -4.84
N ASN A 53 7.48 -7.39 -4.94
CA ASN A 53 8.56 -7.72 -4.02
C ASN A 53 9.61 -6.59 -4.01
N SER A 54 10.69 -6.75 -3.25
CA SER A 54 11.76 -5.75 -3.10
C SER A 54 12.30 -5.17 -4.41
N THR A 55 12.31 -5.95 -5.49
CA THR A 55 12.87 -5.49 -6.77
C THR A 55 11.97 -4.50 -7.51
N ASN A 56 10.69 -4.40 -7.14
CA ASN A 56 9.73 -3.54 -7.83
C ASN A 56 8.81 -2.72 -6.92
N ILE A 57 9.01 -2.76 -5.60
CA ILE A 57 8.44 -1.78 -4.68
C ILE A 57 9.02 -0.40 -5.00
N LYS A 58 8.14 0.57 -5.25
CA LYS A 58 8.54 1.93 -5.59
C LYS A 58 8.05 2.92 -4.57
N ARG A 59 8.79 4.01 -4.41
CA ARG A 59 8.31 5.15 -3.63
C ARG A 59 6.96 5.63 -4.17
N PHE A 60 6.09 5.99 -3.24
CA PHE A 60 4.71 6.44 -3.45
C PHE A 60 3.72 5.35 -3.87
N ASP A 61 4.14 4.08 -3.97
CA ASP A 61 3.20 2.97 -4.12
C ASP A 61 2.26 2.91 -2.92
N ILE A 62 0.97 2.70 -3.19
CA ILE A 62 -0.04 2.43 -2.16
C ILE A 62 -0.06 0.91 -1.95
N VAL A 63 0.21 0.47 -0.74
CA VAL A 63 0.39 -0.94 -0.40
C VAL A 63 -0.60 -1.39 0.65
N VAL A 64 -0.96 -2.67 0.58
CA VAL A 64 -1.69 -3.39 1.62
C VAL A 64 -0.66 -4.05 2.51
N ILE A 65 -0.77 -3.83 3.81
CA ILE A 65 0.20 -4.25 4.81
C ILE A 65 -0.52 -5.06 5.87
N LYS A 66 0.08 -6.18 6.27
CA LYS A 66 -0.36 -6.96 7.42
C LYS A 66 0.22 -6.34 8.70
N GLU A 67 -0.64 -5.84 9.56
CA GLU A 67 -0.27 -5.31 10.90
C GLU A 67 -0.99 -6.13 11.98
N GLY A 68 -0.28 -7.10 12.55
CA GLY A 68 -0.86 -8.03 13.50
C GLY A 68 -1.93 -8.92 12.89
N LYS A 69 -3.20 -8.71 13.27
CA LYS A 69 -4.37 -9.43 12.73
C LYS A 69 -5.13 -8.63 11.68
N GLU A 70 -4.74 -7.38 11.44
CA GLU A 70 -5.42 -6.45 10.54
C GLU A 70 -4.62 -6.24 9.26
N GLU A 71 -5.32 -5.85 8.20
CA GLU A 71 -4.72 -5.33 6.98
C GLU A 71 -4.94 -3.83 6.92
N ILE A 72 -3.86 -3.07 6.73
CA ILE A 72 -3.91 -1.61 6.63
C ILE A 72 -3.40 -1.17 5.26
N ILE A 73 -3.89 -0.05 4.78
CA ILE A 73 -3.46 0.55 3.50
C ILE A 73 -2.65 1.79 3.81
N LYS A 74 -1.42 1.87 3.25
CA LYS A 74 -0.50 3.00 3.43
C LYS A 74 0.28 3.26 2.15
N ARG A 75 0.99 4.39 2.10
CA ARG A 75 1.87 4.76 1.00
C ARG A 75 3.33 4.60 1.40
N ILE A 76 4.13 3.97 0.51
CA ILE A 76 5.58 3.88 0.66
C ILE A 76 6.18 5.28 0.54
N ILE A 77 6.90 5.72 1.55
CA ILE A 77 7.60 7.02 1.56
C ILE A 77 9.10 6.85 1.57
N GLY A 78 9.64 5.89 2.32
CA GLY A 78 11.07 5.61 2.39
C GLY A 78 11.39 4.19 1.93
N LEU A 79 12.50 4.06 1.21
CA LEU A 79 13.04 2.81 0.69
C LEU A 79 14.28 2.38 1.48
N PRO A 80 14.69 1.10 1.43
CA PRO A 80 15.93 0.64 2.05
C PRO A 80 17.14 1.50 1.70
N GLY A 81 18.02 1.74 2.67
CA GLY A 81 19.24 2.55 2.53
C GLY A 81 19.03 4.06 2.61
N GLU A 82 17.81 4.56 2.71
CA GLU A 82 17.53 5.99 2.72
C GLU A 82 17.40 6.56 4.12
N HIS A 83 17.86 7.80 4.28
CA HIS A 83 17.52 8.66 5.40
C HIS A 83 16.29 9.51 5.05
N ILE A 84 15.27 9.47 5.88
CA ILE A 84 13.99 10.18 5.66
C ILE A 84 13.78 11.19 6.79
N SER A 85 13.45 12.43 6.41
CA SER A 85 12.96 13.42 7.38
C SER A 85 11.87 14.29 6.76
N TYR A 86 11.06 14.89 7.62
CA TYR A 86 10.09 15.93 7.25
C TYR A 86 10.41 17.21 8.01
N LYS A 87 10.51 18.31 7.26
CA LYS A 87 10.69 19.66 7.81
C LYS A 87 9.79 20.64 7.08
N ASN A 88 8.99 21.39 7.82
CA ASN A 88 8.05 22.36 7.26
C ASN A 88 7.14 21.76 6.17
N ASN A 89 6.59 20.57 6.42
CA ASN A 89 5.71 19.84 5.49
C ASN A 89 6.38 19.44 4.17
N LYS A 90 7.71 19.33 4.11
CA LYS A 90 8.48 18.87 2.95
C LYS A 90 9.19 17.58 3.29
N LEU A 91 9.12 16.62 2.37
CA LEU A 91 9.88 15.36 2.44
C LEU A 91 11.34 15.62 2.05
N TYR A 92 12.26 15.13 2.87
CA TYR A 92 13.69 15.05 2.56
C TYR A 92 14.09 13.58 2.48
N VAL A 93 14.79 13.23 1.41
CA VAL A 93 15.40 11.92 1.19
C VAL A 93 16.90 12.14 1.04
N ASN A 94 17.70 11.60 1.94
CA ASN A 94 19.14 11.80 1.98
C ASN A 94 19.50 13.32 1.89
N ASP A 95 18.85 14.13 2.73
CA ASP A 95 18.98 15.58 2.84
C ASP A 95 18.57 16.40 1.61
N LYS A 96 18.00 15.77 0.59
CA LYS A 96 17.47 16.44 -0.61
C LYS A 96 15.94 16.48 -0.56
N VAL A 97 15.40 17.67 -0.84
CA VAL A 97 13.94 17.83 -0.94
C VAL A 97 13.40 16.96 -2.09
N LEU A 98 12.37 16.20 -1.81
CA LEU A 98 11.63 15.44 -2.80
C LEU A 98 10.16 15.89 -2.78
N GLU A 99 9.62 16.24 -3.94
CA GLU A 99 8.22 16.61 -4.08
C GLU A 99 7.32 15.38 -4.07
N GLU A 100 6.22 15.48 -3.34
CA GLU A 100 5.18 14.47 -3.27
C GLU A 100 4.07 14.86 -4.25
N ASN A 101 4.02 14.20 -5.42
CA ASN A 101 3.08 14.50 -6.51
C ASN A 101 1.70 13.85 -6.29
N PHE A 102 1.15 13.98 -5.09
CA PHE A 102 -0.18 13.52 -4.71
C PHE A 102 -0.72 14.38 -3.56
N ASP A 103 -2.02 14.40 -3.39
CA ASP A 103 -2.63 15.15 -2.31
C ASP A 103 -2.41 14.46 -0.97
N PHE A 104 -2.02 15.24 0.05
CA PHE A 104 -1.90 14.77 1.42
C PHE A 104 -2.19 15.89 2.43
N ARG A 105 -2.50 15.52 3.66
CA ARG A 105 -2.67 16.49 4.76
C ARG A 105 -1.31 16.84 5.34
N LYS A 106 -1.23 18.05 5.93
CA LYS A 106 0.02 18.56 6.52
C LYS A 106 0.70 17.54 7.42
N THR A 107 1.99 17.34 7.20
CA THR A 107 2.87 16.45 7.98
C THR A 107 3.61 17.27 9.03
N ASN A 108 3.59 16.81 10.29
CA ASN A 108 4.48 17.36 11.32
C ASN A 108 5.92 16.96 11.04
N ASP A 109 6.85 17.78 11.51
CA ASP A 109 8.28 17.51 11.40
C ASP A 109 8.63 16.24 12.18
N PHE A 110 9.48 15.40 11.60
CA PHE A 110 10.07 14.23 12.25
C PHE A 110 11.33 13.78 11.52
N ASN A 111 12.16 13.00 12.18
CA ASN A 111 13.34 12.35 11.60
C ASN A 111 13.24 10.83 11.72
N LEU A 112 13.98 10.11 10.85
CA LEU A 112 13.98 8.65 10.84
C LEU A 112 14.45 8.06 12.19
N GLU A 113 15.39 8.72 12.85
CA GLU A 113 15.95 8.29 14.14
C GLU A 113 14.89 8.21 15.24
N GLU A 114 13.83 9.02 15.17
CA GLU A 114 12.70 8.98 16.10
C GLU A 114 11.83 7.72 15.90
N ILE A 115 11.90 7.11 14.71
CA ILE A 115 11.08 5.94 14.34
C ILE A 115 11.82 4.63 14.64
N CYS A 116 13.11 4.54 14.30
CA CYS A 116 13.84 3.27 14.34
C CYS A 116 15.19 3.32 15.06
N SER A 117 15.61 4.44 15.63
CA SER A 117 16.94 4.63 16.19
C SER A 117 18.06 4.25 15.20
N CYS A 118 17.86 4.50 13.91
CA CYS A 118 18.74 4.15 12.82
C CYS A 118 18.97 5.34 11.88
N ASN A 119 20.16 5.48 11.29
CA ASN A 119 20.51 6.59 10.39
C ASN A 119 19.99 6.39 8.96
N SER A 120 19.66 5.15 8.58
CA SER A 120 19.05 4.82 7.30
C SER A 120 18.09 3.64 7.45
N ILE A 121 17.10 3.55 6.58
CA ILE A 121 16.15 2.45 6.57
C ILE A 121 16.92 1.14 6.28
N PRO A 122 16.84 0.14 7.17
CA PRO A 122 17.52 -1.14 6.94
C PRO A 122 17.01 -1.87 5.70
N GLU A 123 17.83 -2.77 5.14
CA GLU A 123 17.43 -3.64 4.04
C GLU A 123 16.18 -4.47 4.40
N GLY A 124 15.27 -4.60 3.44
CA GLY A 124 13.99 -5.31 3.62
C GLY A 124 12.99 -4.57 4.50
N LYS A 125 13.23 -3.31 4.85
CA LYS A 125 12.29 -2.47 5.60
C LYS A 125 11.88 -1.23 4.80
N TYR A 126 10.69 -0.74 5.10
CA TYR A 126 10.08 0.41 4.40
C TYR A 126 9.45 1.36 5.40
N LEU A 127 9.54 2.66 5.10
CA LEU A 127 8.81 3.69 5.83
C LEU A 127 7.52 3.99 5.08
N VAL A 128 6.39 3.85 5.76
CA VAL A 128 5.07 4.08 5.17
C VAL A 128 4.30 5.14 5.94
N LEU A 129 3.55 5.97 5.21
CA LEU A 129 2.67 6.97 5.79
C LEU A 129 1.27 6.86 5.19
N GLY A 130 0.27 7.27 5.96
CA GLY A 130 -1.04 7.55 5.41
C GLY A 130 -1.08 8.94 4.79
N ASP A 131 -1.94 9.16 3.80
CA ASP A 131 -2.09 10.47 3.15
C ASP A 131 -2.77 11.48 4.08
N ASN A 132 -3.60 11.01 5.00
CA ASN A 132 -4.15 11.81 6.10
C ASN A 132 -3.20 11.82 7.30
N ARG A 133 -2.05 12.49 7.12
CA ARG A 133 -0.93 12.54 8.06
C ARG A 133 -1.28 12.77 9.52
N PRO A 134 -2.22 13.68 9.87
CA PRO A 134 -2.51 13.98 11.27
C PRO A 134 -3.18 12.87 12.06
N ILE A 135 -3.94 11.99 11.38
CA ILE A 135 -4.72 10.93 12.06
C ILE A 135 -4.27 9.52 11.70
N SER A 136 -3.29 9.38 10.82
CA SER A 136 -2.83 8.08 10.37
C SER A 136 -1.97 7.37 11.42
N LYS A 137 -2.38 6.16 11.80
CA LYS A 137 -1.51 5.20 12.47
C LYS A 137 -0.62 4.57 11.39
N ASP A 138 0.65 4.98 11.34
CA ASP A 138 1.65 4.57 10.33
C ASP A 138 3.05 4.46 10.94
N SER A 139 4.11 4.40 10.12
CA SER A 139 5.47 4.15 10.61
C SER A 139 5.93 5.06 11.74
N ARG A 140 5.38 6.26 11.85
CA ARG A 140 5.67 7.18 12.97
C ARG A 140 5.20 6.63 14.33
N MET A 141 4.26 5.68 14.32
CA MET A 141 3.70 5.06 15.53
C MET A 141 4.00 3.56 15.63
N ILE A 142 4.05 2.85 14.49
CA ILE A 142 4.21 1.39 14.44
C ILE A 142 5.61 0.94 14.02
N GLY A 143 6.50 1.91 13.71
CA GLY A 143 7.85 1.61 13.23
C GLY A 143 7.91 1.27 11.74
N LEU A 144 9.09 0.87 11.28
CA LEU A 144 9.32 0.44 9.89
C LEU A 144 8.62 -0.88 9.61
N ILE A 145 8.13 -1.03 8.39
CA ILE A 145 7.42 -2.22 7.93
C ILE A 145 8.40 -3.19 7.27
N ASP A 146 8.36 -4.46 7.66
CA ASP A 146 9.13 -5.51 6.99
C ASP A 146 8.52 -5.82 5.61
N GLU A 147 9.36 -6.10 4.63
CA GLU A 147 8.93 -6.48 3.27
C GLU A 147 7.92 -7.64 3.27
N LYS A 148 8.14 -8.65 4.11
CA LYS A 148 7.26 -9.83 4.23
C LYS A 148 5.83 -9.49 4.68
N ASP A 149 5.63 -8.34 5.32
CA ASP A 149 4.34 -7.87 5.78
C ASP A 149 3.62 -7.02 4.72
N ILE A 150 4.28 -6.69 3.61
CA ILE A 150 3.67 -6.03 2.45
C ILE A 150 3.02 -7.09 1.59
N LEU A 151 1.68 -7.15 1.58
CA LEU A 151 0.91 -8.17 0.90
C LEU A 151 0.83 -7.93 -0.61
N GLY A 152 0.77 -6.66 -1.02
CA GLY A 152 0.68 -6.28 -2.42
C GLY A 152 0.48 -4.78 -2.62
N LYS A 153 0.37 -4.40 -3.90
CA LYS A 153 0.14 -3.02 -4.35
C LYS A 153 -1.31 -2.82 -4.75
N ALA A 154 -1.99 -1.84 -4.16
CA ALA A 154 -3.27 -1.37 -4.65
C ALA A 154 -3.09 -0.65 -5.99
N VAL A 155 -3.85 -1.03 -7.01
CA VAL A 155 -3.65 -0.52 -8.38
C VAL A 155 -4.86 0.18 -8.96
N TYR A 156 -6.06 -0.37 -8.73
CA TYR A 156 -7.31 0.16 -9.28
C TYR A 156 -8.38 0.31 -8.20
N ARG A 157 -9.21 1.34 -8.34
CA ARG A 157 -10.46 1.47 -7.61
C ARG A 157 -11.58 0.94 -8.48
N ILE A 158 -12.35 -0.03 -7.98
CA ILE A 158 -13.50 -0.62 -8.69
C ILE A 158 -14.83 -0.12 -8.14
N TRP A 159 -14.85 0.44 -6.95
CA TRP A 159 -16.01 1.09 -6.34
C TRP A 159 -15.58 2.29 -5.48
N PRO A 160 -16.34 3.39 -5.47
CA PRO A 160 -17.57 3.66 -6.23
C PRO A 160 -17.30 3.82 -7.73
N ILE A 161 -18.28 3.44 -8.56
CA ILE A 161 -18.16 3.48 -10.04
C ILE A 161 -17.84 4.90 -10.55
N SER A 162 -18.34 5.94 -9.86
CA SER A 162 -18.05 7.35 -10.19
C SER A 162 -16.56 7.71 -10.07
N LYS A 163 -15.75 6.89 -9.37
CA LYS A 163 -14.30 7.06 -9.18
C LYS A 163 -13.52 5.84 -9.68
N PHE A 164 -14.13 5.06 -10.58
CA PHE A 164 -13.48 3.88 -11.17
C PHE A 164 -12.21 4.29 -11.94
N GLY A 165 -11.11 3.60 -11.70
CA GLY A 165 -9.87 3.84 -12.42
C GLY A 165 -8.60 3.57 -11.63
N ASN A 166 -7.48 3.98 -12.24
CA ASN A 166 -6.18 3.95 -11.61
C ASN A 166 -6.13 4.93 -10.42
N ILE A 167 -5.56 4.51 -9.30
CA ILE A 167 -5.49 5.34 -8.07
C ILE A 167 -4.24 6.24 -8.01
N TYR A 168 -3.44 6.24 -9.05
CA TYR A 168 -2.21 7.05 -9.19
C TYR A 168 -2.33 8.19 -10.22
N ASN A 169 -3.53 8.44 -10.75
CA ASN A 169 -3.80 9.52 -11.71
C ASN A 169 -4.32 10.74 -10.98
#